data_5d23c61c29d27514c5d1f79c06c62815
#
_entry.id   5d23c61c29d27514c5d1f79c06c62815
#
_cell.length_a   1.000
_cell.length_b   1.000
_cell.length_c   1.000
_cell.angle_alpha   90.00
_cell.angle_beta   90.00
_cell.angle_gamma   90.00
#
_symmetry.space_group_name_H-M   'P 1'
#
loop_
_entity.id
_entity.type
_entity.pdbx_description
1 polymer ?
#
loop_
_entity_poly.entity_id
_entity_poly.type
_entity_poly.pdbx_seq_one_letter_code
_entity_poly.pdbx_strand_id
1 'polypeptide(L)'
;MDATTHNSQRSTIETEQHIRQLNDEWVKAMVRADAATLERIMADDFYFTYPLEGDDKAQFIADVTSGDLKIEHITREQLNVRVFGTTAVLTARDSATWLYHGRELAGQYKIMSVFAERDGSWQLCAVQACPMHE
;
A
#
# COMPACT_ATOMS: atom_id res chain seq x y z
N MET A 1 1.90 -13.49 33.39
CA MET A 1 2.33 -12.15 33.09
C MET A 1 3.35 -12.12 31.99
N ASP A 2 4.39 -12.91 32.11
CA ASP A 2 5.36 -13.04 31.02
C ASP A 2 4.72 -13.55 29.73
N ALA A 3 3.71 -14.40 29.86
CA ALA A 3 2.98 -14.95 28.73
C ALA A 3 2.30 -13.85 27.89
N THR A 4 1.76 -12.82 28.55
CA THR A 4 1.10 -11.72 27.84
C THR A 4 2.09 -10.92 27.02
N THR A 5 3.25 -10.57 27.59
CA THR A 5 4.31 -9.85 26.90
C THR A 5 4.84 -10.68 25.73
N HIS A 6 5.06 -11.96 25.95
CA HIS A 6 5.56 -12.87 24.92
C HIS A 6 4.57 -13.00 23.76
N ASN A 7 3.27 -13.09 24.06
CA ASN A 7 2.22 -13.16 23.05
C ASN A 7 2.13 -11.86 22.24
N SER A 8 2.31 -10.70 22.89
CA SER A 8 2.32 -9.42 22.19
C SER A 8 3.45 -9.33 21.18
N GLN A 9 4.64 -9.82 21.53
CA GLN A 9 5.77 -9.84 20.61
C GLN A 9 5.52 -10.73 19.41
N ARG A 10 4.94 -11.92 19.62
CA ARG A 10 4.57 -12.83 18.54
C ARG A 10 3.52 -12.20 17.63
N SER A 11 2.49 -11.59 18.23
CA SER A 11 1.45 -10.90 17.47
C SER A 11 2.01 -9.80 16.61
N THR A 12 3.00 -9.05 17.11
CA THR A 12 3.65 -7.98 16.35
C THR A 12 4.40 -8.55 15.14
N ILE A 13 5.16 -9.63 15.33
CA ILE A 13 5.88 -10.27 14.23
C ILE A 13 4.90 -10.81 13.18
N GLU A 14 3.85 -11.47 13.63
CA GLU A 14 2.82 -12.01 12.73
C GLU A 14 2.12 -10.88 11.97
N THR A 15 1.82 -9.78 12.66
CA THR A 15 1.21 -8.60 12.04
C THR A 15 2.13 -8.01 10.97
N GLU A 16 3.42 -7.85 11.28
CA GLU A 16 4.37 -7.33 10.29
C GLU A 16 4.39 -8.19 9.03
N GLN A 17 4.40 -9.52 9.19
CA GLN A 17 4.38 -10.44 8.06
C GLN A 17 3.08 -10.33 7.28
N HIS A 18 1.96 -10.17 7.97
CA HIS A 18 0.66 -10.01 7.33
C HIS A 18 0.59 -8.72 6.53
N ILE A 19 1.11 -7.61 7.06
CA ILE A 19 1.17 -6.34 6.35
C ILE A 19 2.04 -6.44 5.10
N ARG A 20 3.20 -7.10 5.21
CA ARG A 20 4.06 -7.34 4.04
C ARG A 20 3.33 -8.13 2.97
N GLN A 21 2.57 -9.13 3.36
CA GLN A 21 1.79 -9.95 2.44
C GLN A 21 0.67 -9.15 1.77
N LEU A 22 -0.07 -8.35 2.56
CA LEU A 22 -1.13 -7.49 2.00
C LEU A 22 -0.56 -6.49 0.99
N ASN A 23 0.60 -5.90 1.32
CA ASN A 23 1.25 -4.98 0.42
C ASN A 23 1.66 -5.65 -0.89
N ASP A 24 2.22 -6.84 -0.82
CA ASP A 24 2.61 -7.60 -2.01
C ASP A 24 1.39 -7.93 -2.87
N GLU A 25 0.30 -8.36 -2.25
CA GLU A 25 -0.95 -8.63 -2.95
C GLU A 25 -1.50 -7.36 -3.62
N TRP A 26 -1.44 -6.23 -2.92
CA TRP A 26 -1.94 -4.96 -3.44
C TRP A 26 -1.15 -4.49 -4.66
N VAL A 27 0.18 -4.58 -4.60
CA VAL A 27 1.05 -4.20 -5.73
C VAL A 27 0.75 -5.09 -6.94
N LYS A 28 0.63 -6.39 -6.73
CA LYS A 28 0.31 -7.33 -7.81
C LYS A 28 -1.07 -7.05 -8.38
N ALA A 29 -2.04 -6.72 -7.54
CA ALA A 29 -3.38 -6.38 -7.99
C ALA A 29 -3.40 -5.11 -8.83
N MET A 30 -2.60 -4.11 -8.48
CA MET A 30 -2.44 -2.90 -9.32
C MET A 30 -1.90 -3.24 -10.69
N VAL A 31 -0.84 -4.04 -10.74
CA VAL A 31 -0.20 -4.42 -12.02
C VAL A 31 -1.15 -5.22 -12.90
N ARG A 32 -1.96 -6.09 -12.30
CA ARG A 32 -2.88 -6.98 -13.01
C ARG A 32 -4.27 -6.39 -13.22
N ALA A 33 -4.53 -5.21 -12.68
CA ALA A 33 -5.86 -4.57 -12.67
C ALA A 33 -6.91 -5.50 -12.04
N ASP A 34 -6.57 -6.14 -10.94
CA ASP A 34 -7.45 -7.07 -10.21
C ASP A 34 -8.34 -6.30 -9.23
N ALA A 35 -9.50 -5.86 -9.71
CA ALA A 35 -10.42 -5.04 -8.94
C ALA A 35 -10.89 -5.72 -7.66
N ALA A 36 -11.15 -7.01 -7.69
CA ALA A 36 -11.66 -7.75 -6.53
C ALA A 36 -10.66 -7.74 -5.37
N THR A 37 -9.38 -7.94 -5.67
CA THR A 37 -8.33 -7.90 -4.65
C THR A 37 -8.12 -6.47 -4.11
N LEU A 38 -8.15 -5.46 -4.99
CA LEU A 38 -8.07 -4.06 -4.57
C LEU A 38 -9.23 -3.72 -3.64
N GLU A 39 -10.43 -4.10 -4.00
CA GLU A 39 -11.64 -3.85 -3.21
C GLU A 39 -11.51 -4.47 -1.81
N ARG A 40 -10.94 -5.67 -1.70
CA ARG A 40 -10.78 -6.37 -0.43
C ARG A 40 -9.74 -5.74 0.48
N ILE A 41 -8.61 -5.34 -0.09
CA ILE A 41 -7.47 -4.83 0.70
C ILE A 41 -7.64 -3.38 1.10
N MET A 42 -8.24 -2.58 0.24
CA MET A 42 -8.37 -1.14 0.47
C MET A 42 -9.53 -0.82 1.38
N ALA A 43 -9.30 0.05 2.37
CA ALA A 43 -10.34 0.52 3.26
C ALA A 43 -11.32 1.45 2.51
N ASP A 44 -12.55 1.54 2.98
CA ASP A 44 -13.55 2.40 2.35
C ASP A 44 -13.15 3.88 2.38
N ASP A 45 -12.38 4.29 3.39
CA ASP A 45 -11.88 5.65 3.53
C ASP A 45 -10.45 5.83 2.99
N PHE A 46 -9.97 4.90 2.17
CA PHE A 46 -8.67 4.99 1.52
C PHE A 46 -8.51 6.27 0.72
N TYR A 47 -7.29 6.81 0.70
CA TYR A 47 -6.91 7.85 -0.26
C TYR A 47 -5.42 7.79 -0.58
N PHE A 48 -5.10 8.22 -1.80
CA PHE A 48 -3.72 8.29 -2.29
C PHE A 48 -3.37 9.77 -2.44
N THR A 49 -2.53 10.27 -1.56
CA THR A 49 -2.31 11.73 -1.44
C THR A 49 -1.49 12.31 -2.58
N TYR A 50 -0.42 11.63 -3.00
CA TYR A 50 0.51 12.11 -4.00
C TYR A 50 1.22 10.91 -4.63
N PRO A 51 1.46 10.86 -5.92
CA PRO A 51 1.16 11.86 -6.96
C PRO A 51 -0.23 11.78 -7.59
N LEU A 52 -1.17 11.06 -7.00
CA LEU A 52 -2.49 10.81 -7.58
C LEU A 52 -3.56 11.82 -7.16
N GLU A 53 -3.15 12.98 -6.66
CA GLU A 53 -4.04 14.12 -6.39
C GLU A 53 -5.18 13.84 -5.40
N GLY A 54 -4.94 12.91 -4.46
CA GLY A 54 -5.91 12.60 -3.43
C GLY A 54 -7.01 11.65 -3.86
N ASP A 55 -6.72 10.75 -4.80
CA ASP A 55 -7.69 9.75 -5.25
C ASP A 55 -8.22 8.92 -4.08
N ASP A 56 -9.54 8.79 -3.99
CA ASP A 56 -10.19 7.89 -3.06
C ASP A 56 -10.21 6.46 -3.62
N LYS A 57 -10.76 5.53 -2.84
CA LYS A 57 -10.81 4.11 -3.23
C LYS A 57 -11.52 3.90 -4.56
N ALA A 58 -12.69 4.52 -4.71
CA ALA A 58 -13.50 4.34 -5.93
C ALA A 58 -12.77 4.88 -7.15
N GLN A 59 -12.18 6.07 -7.04
CA GLN A 59 -11.43 6.68 -8.14
C GLN A 59 -10.19 5.86 -8.49
N PHE A 60 -9.46 5.40 -7.47
CA PHE A 60 -8.27 4.59 -7.67
C PHE A 60 -8.59 3.29 -8.43
N ILE A 61 -9.61 2.57 -7.97
CA ILE A 61 -10.01 1.31 -8.61
C ILE A 61 -10.51 1.56 -10.03
N ALA A 62 -11.29 2.62 -10.24
CA ALA A 62 -11.78 3.00 -11.57
C ALA A 62 -10.60 3.29 -12.52
N ASP A 63 -9.61 4.03 -12.05
CA ASP A 63 -8.44 4.37 -12.87
C ASP A 63 -7.60 3.12 -13.20
N VAL A 64 -7.42 2.22 -12.24
CA VAL A 64 -6.68 0.98 -12.47
C VAL A 64 -7.41 0.10 -13.49
N THR A 65 -8.72 -0.06 -13.34
CA THR A 65 -9.49 -0.96 -14.21
C THR A 65 -9.71 -0.40 -15.61
N SER A 66 -9.77 0.94 -15.75
CA SER A 66 -9.90 1.57 -17.06
C SER A 66 -8.58 1.69 -17.82
N GLY A 67 -7.44 1.54 -17.13
CA GLY A 67 -6.12 1.77 -17.70
C GLY A 67 -5.64 3.21 -17.58
N ASP A 68 -6.43 4.10 -16.99
CA ASP A 68 -5.99 5.47 -16.74
C ASP A 68 -4.86 5.54 -15.71
N LEU A 69 -4.78 4.54 -14.83
CA LEU A 69 -3.62 4.32 -13.98
C LEU A 69 -3.08 2.94 -14.29
N LYS A 70 -1.87 2.89 -14.84
CA LYS A 70 -1.22 1.64 -15.20
C LYS A 70 0.19 1.61 -14.66
N ILE A 71 0.53 0.54 -13.97
CA ILE A 71 1.89 0.29 -13.51
C ILE A 71 2.56 -0.59 -14.56
N GLU A 72 3.50 -0.05 -15.32
CA GLU A 72 4.21 -0.79 -16.35
C GLU A 72 5.37 -1.57 -15.79
N HIS A 73 6.04 -0.99 -14.80
CA HIS A 73 7.18 -1.62 -14.16
C HIS A 73 7.30 -1.12 -12.73
N ILE A 74 7.57 -2.01 -11.80
CA ILE A 74 7.81 -1.64 -10.42
C ILE A 74 8.77 -2.63 -9.77
N THR A 75 9.81 -2.09 -9.12
CA THR A 75 10.66 -2.85 -8.20
C THR A 75 10.65 -2.14 -6.87
N ARG A 76 10.52 -2.91 -5.80
CA ARG A 76 10.43 -2.38 -4.44
C ARG A 76 11.56 -2.93 -3.58
N GLU A 77 12.22 -2.05 -2.85
CA GLU A 77 13.30 -2.43 -1.96
C GLU A 77 13.23 -1.65 -0.65
N GLN A 78 14.06 -2.01 0.31
CA GLN A 78 14.16 -1.35 1.61
C GLN A 78 12.79 -1.29 2.32
N LEU A 79 12.03 -2.35 2.19
CA LEU A 79 10.69 -2.43 2.80
C LEU A 79 10.80 -2.63 4.30
N ASN A 80 10.15 -1.77 5.06
CA ASN A 80 10.13 -1.80 6.50
C ASN A 80 8.70 -1.62 6.99
N VAL A 81 8.31 -2.38 8.00
CA VAL A 81 6.97 -2.29 8.61
C VAL A 81 7.13 -2.00 10.09
N ARG A 82 6.37 -1.02 10.59
CA ARG A 82 6.26 -0.74 12.02
C ARG A 82 4.82 -0.83 12.44
N VAL A 83 4.57 -1.52 13.55
CA VAL A 83 3.22 -1.74 14.07
C VAL A 83 3.02 -0.89 15.33
N PHE A 84 1.93 -0.14 15.36
CA PHE A 84 1.53 0.74 16.47
C PHE A 84 0.11 0.37 16.89
N GLY A 85 -0.03 -0.73 17.65
CA GLY A 85 -1.35 -1.21 18.05
C GLY A 85 -2.19 -1.63 16.87
N THR A 86 -3.24 -0.88 16.57
CA THR A 86 -4.14 -1.15 15.44
C THR A 86 -3.77 -0.39 14.17
N THR A 87 -2.58 0.19 14.14
CA THR A 87 -2.06 0.91 12.97
C THR A 87 -0.70 0.33 12.61
N ALA A 88 -0.44 0.19 11.33
CA ALA A 88 0.87 -0.21 10.83
C ALA A 88 1.30 0.74 9.72
N VAL A 89 2.59 1.08 9.71
CA VAL A 89 3.18 1.95 8.70
C VAL A 89 4.23 1.15 7.94
N LEU A 90 4.08 1.11 6.64
CA LEU A 90 5.02 0.47 5.75
C LEU A 90 5.75 1.55 4.97
N THR A 91 7.08 1.50 4.98
CA THR A 91 7.90 2.37 4.16
C THR A 91 8.71 1.53 3.20
N ALA A 92 8.96 2.07 2.00
CA ALA A 92 9.72 1.37 0.98
C ALA A 92 10.29 2.37 -0.01
N ARG A 93 11.15 1.87 -0.87
CA ARG A 93 11.68 2.62 -2.00
C ARG A 93 11.31 1.89 -3.27
N ASP A 94 10.61 2.57 -4.15
CA ASP A 94 10.17 2.02 -5.42
C ASP A 94 10.96 2.63 -6.56
N SER A 95 11.28 1.80 -7.54
CA SER A 95 11.65 2.24 -8.88
C SER A 95 10.51 1.80 -9.79
N ALA A 96 9.82 2.75 -10.40
CA ALA A 96 8.57 2.45 -11.08
C ALA A 96 8.36 3.34 -12.30
N THR A 97 7.58 2.81 -13.25
CA THR A 97 7.04 3.56 -14.37
C THR A 97 5.52 3.43 -14.33
N TRP A 98 4.85 4.56 -14.15
CA TRP A 98 3.40 4.65 -14.05
C TRP A 98 2.87 5.48 -15.22
N LEU A 99 1.73 5.09 -15.75
CA LEU A 99 0.93 5.93 -16.64
C LEU A 99 -0.30 6.38 -15.86
N TYR A 100 -0.51 7.69 -15.76
CA TYR A 100 -1.61 8.27 -14.99
C TYR A 100 -2.29 9.34 -15.83
N HIS A 101 -3.49 9.05 -16.33
CA HIS A 101 -4.27 9.93 -17.20
C HIS A 101 -3.41 10.46 -18.38
N GLY A 102 -2.69 9.54 -19.03
CA GLY A 102 -1.85 9.85 -20.19
C GLY A 102 -0.50 10.46 -19.86
N ARG A 103 -0.18 10.68 -18.59
CA ARG A 103 1.12 11.20 -18.16
C ARG A 103 2.01 10.06 -17.69
N GLU A 104 3.26 10.07 -18.11
CA GLU A 104 4.23 9.12 -17.62
C GLU A 104 4.90 9.66 -16.35
N LEU A 105 4.84 8.89 -15.28
CA LEU A 105 5.48 9.19 -14.00
C LEU A 105 6.52 8.11 -13.76
N ALA A 106 7.74 8.37 -14.21
CA ALA A 106 8.83 7.40 -14.07
C ALA A 106 9.88 7.91 -13.11
N GLY A 107 10.51 6.98 -12.37
CA GLY A 107 11.60 7.34 -11.47
C GLY A 107 11.57 6.55 -10.18
N GLN A 108 12.25 7.10 -9.18
CA GLN A 108 12.32 6.51 -7.85
C GLN A 108 11.44 7.29 -6.89
N TYR A 109 10.79 6.56 -5.98
CA TYR A 109 9.85 7.11 -5.03
C TYR A 109 10.11 6.55 -3.65
N LYS A 110 9.97 7.39 -2.63
CA LYS A 110 9.79 6.91 -1.26
C LYS A 110 8.31 6.70 -1.01
N ILE A 111 7.97 5.51 -0.52
CA ILE A 111 6.58 5.12 -0.31
C ILE A 111 6.31 5.08 1.18
N MET A 112 5.17 5.62 1.58
CA MET A 112 4.61 5.41 2.90
C MET A 112 3.18 4.93 2.75
N SER A 113 2.88 3.78 3.32
CA SER A 113 1.55 3.18 3.32
C SER A 113 1.08 2.99 4.75
N VAL A 114 -0.17 3.34 5.03
CA VAL A 114 -0.76 3.21 6.35
C VAL A 114 -1.86 2.16 6.30
N PHE A 115 -1.74 1.18 7.19
CA PHE A 115 -2.73 0.12 7.36
C PHE A 115 -3.39 0.29 8.73
N ALA A 116 -4.66 -0.04 8.83
CA ALA A 116 -5.39 -0.02 10.09
C ALA A 116 -6.18 -1.31 10.25
N GLU A 117 -6.21 -1.80 11.48
CA GLU A 117 -7.05 -2.94 11.83
C GLU A 117 -8.39 -2.42 12.35
N ARG A 118 -9.46 -2.84 11.69
CA ARG A 118 -10.84 -2.52 12.05
C ARG A 118 -11.66 -3.80 11.96
N ASP A 119 -12.44 -4.07 12.99
CA ASP A 119 -13.31 -5.26 13.01
C ASP A 119 -12.55 -6.54 12.69
N GLY A 120 -11.31 -6.65 13.20
CA GLY A 120 -10.49 -7.84 13.04
C GLY A 120 -9.78 -7.98 11.70
N SER A 121 -9.88 -6.98 10.81
CA SER A 121 -9.24 -7.01 9.50
C SER A 121 -8.30 -5.83 9.30
N TRP A 122 -7.10 -6.12 8.80
CA TRP A 122 -6.15 -5.09 8.39
C TRP A 122 -6.48 -4.65 6.98
N GLN A 123 -6.57 -3.33 6.77
CA GLN A 123 -6.84 -2.74 5.47
C GLN A 123 -5.93 -1.55 5.21
N LEU A 124 -5.65 -1.32 3.94
CA LEU A 124 -4.82 -0.19 3.49
C LEU A 124 -5.67 1.07 3.48
N CYS A 125 -5.24 2.09 4.24
CA CYS A 125 -6.01 3.33 4.43
C CYS A 125 -5.44 4.51 3.67
N ALA A 126 -4.13 4.59 3.51
CA ALA A 126 -3.51 5.74 2.87
C ALA A 126 -2.18 5.38 2.26
N VAL A 127 -1.85 6.03 1.15
CA VAL A 127 -0.55 5.87 0.48
C VAL A 127 -0.04 7.24 0.03
N GLN A 128 1.25 7.43 0.16
CA GLN A 128 1.95 8.56 -0.43
C GLN A 128 3.23 8.06 -1.10
N ALA A 129 3.45 8.50 -2.34
CA ALA A 129 4.65 8.19 -3.10
C ALA A 129 5.38 9.50 -3.42
N CYS A 130 6.48 9.76 -2.73
CA CYS A 130 7.23 11.00 -2.89
C CYS A 130 8.37 10.78 -3.87
N PRO A 131 8.45 11.55 -4.98
CA PRO A 131 9.56 11.43 -5.91
C PRO A 131 10.88 11.74 -5.23
N MET A 132 11.91 10.99 -5.59
CA MET A 132 13.26 11.22 -5.09
C MET A 132 14.07 11.93 -6.17
N HIS A 133 14.66 13.05 -5.79
CA HIS A 133 15.55 13.80 -6.66
C HIS A 133 16.98 13.61 -6.18
N GLU A 134 17.87 13.40 -7.12
CA GLU A 134 19.30 13.35 -6.83
C GLU A 134 19.95 14.71 -6.96
#